data_f6acaa3f87f37a441f3294f7dede026b
#
_entry.id   f6acaa3f87f37a441f3294f7dede026b
#
_cell.length_a   1.000
_cell.length_b   1.000
_cell.length_c   1.000
_cell.angle_alpha   90.00
_cell.angle_beta   90.00
_cell.angle_gamma   90.00
#
_symmetry.space_group_name_H-M   'P 1'
#
loop_
_entity.id
_entity.type
_entity.pdbx_description
1 polymer ?
#
loop_
_entity_poly.entity_id
_entity_poly.type
_entity_poly.pdbx_seq_one_letter_code
_entity_poly.pdbx_strand_id
1 'polypeptide(L)' 'VAGGMAGAAIEEGVTRAHGVEITVKLNSGQTIAIVQALSPNERFSVGERVRVLYAGQNTRVSH' A
#
# COMPACT_ATOMS: atom_id res chain seq x y z
N VAL A 1 -19.91 -2.44 -4.48
CA VAL A 1 -19.37 -1.57 -3.45
C VAL A 1 -18.18 -0.80 -4.01
N ALA A 2 -18.20 0.49 -3.87
CA ALA A 2 -17.18 1.36 -4.47
C ALA A 2 -15.93 1.51 -3.63
N GLY A 3 -15.87 0.92 -2.47
CA GLY A 3 -14.69 1.06 -1.62
C GLY A 3 -14.60 -0.05 -0.61
N GLY A 4 -13.48 -0.13 0.06
CA GLY A 4 -13.26 -1.14 1.06
C GLY A 4 -11.86 -1.02 1.65
N MET A 5 -11.56 -1.90 2.58
CA MET A 5 -10.29 -1.90 3.28
C MET A 5 -9.86 -3.34 3.54
N ALA A 6 -8.59 -3.60 3.33
CA ALA A 6 -8.02 -4.92 3.61
C ALA A 6 -6.74 -4.77 4.41
N GLY A 7 -6.51 -5.70 5.32
CA GLY A 7 -5.25 -5.76 6.05
C GLY A 7 -4.15 -6.36 5.18
N ALA A 8 -2.93 -5.85 5.36
CA ALA A 8 -1.80 -6.30 4.58
C ALA A 8 -0.51 -6.07 5.34
N ALA A 9 0.56 -6.69 4.85
CA ALA A 9 1.91 -6.45 5.36
C ALA A 9 2.80 -6.04 4.20
N ILE A 10 3.68 -5.08 4.45
CA ILE A 10 4.60 -4.61 3.43
C ILE A 10 5.70 -5.62 3.22
N GLU A 11 5.88 -6.07 1.98
CA GLU A 11 6.96 -6.97 1.62
C GLU A 11 8.13 -6.22 1.00
N GLU A 12 7.85 -5.12 0.30
CA GLU A 12 8.89 -4.33 -0.36
C GLU A 12 8.39 -2.92 -0.56
N GLY A 13 9.30 -1.95 -0.48
CA GLY A 13 9.00 -0.57 -0.79
C GLY A 13 10.17 0.05 -1.52
N VAL A 14 9.92 0.69 -2.66
CA VAL A 14 10.93 1.35 -3.47
C VAL A 14 10.53 2.79 -3.67
N THR A 15 11.38 3.70 -3.22
CA THR A 15 11.18 5.13 -3.43
C THR A 15 11.69 5.51 -4.82
N ARG A 16 10.86 6.21 -5.56
CA ARG A 16 11.19 6.68 -6.91
C ARG A 16 11.03 8.19 -6.98
N ALA A 17 11.44 8.77 -8.10
CA ALA A 17 11.41 10.23 -8.28
C ALA A 17 10.01 10.81 -8.13
N HIS A 18 8.98 10.07 -8.50
CA HIS A 18 7.60 10.58 -8.52
C HIS A 18 6.69 9.91 -7.51
N GLY A 19 7.23 9.14 -6.59
CA GLY A 19 6.41 8.48 -5.60
C GLY A 19 7.07 7.24 -5.03
N VAL A 20 6.26 6.36 -4.44
CA VAL A 20 6.76 5.14 -3.85
C VAL A 20 5.95 3.96 -4.39
N GLU A 21 6.66 2.90 -4.74
CA GLU A 21 6.05 1.63 -5.13
C GLU A 21 6.11 0.70 -3.93
N ILE A 22 4.96 0.28 -3.47
CA ILE A 22 4.85 -0.56 -2.27
C ILE A 22 4.25 -1.90 -2.66
N THR A 23 4.98 -2.97 -2.38
CA THR A 23 4.48 -4.32 -2.58
C THR A 23 3.98 -4.84 -1.25
N VAL A 24 2.72 -5.22 -1.21
CA VAL A 24 2.09 -5.71 0.02
C VAL A 24 1.49 -7.08 -0.20
N LYS A 25 1.48 -7.87 0.86
CA LYS A 25 0.79 -9.15 0.88
C LYS A 25 -0.46 -9.01 1.71
N LEU A 26 -1.61 -9.22 1.08
CA LEU A 26 -2.89 -9.13 1.75
C LEU A 26 -3.11 -10.30 2.70
N ASN A 27 -3.98 -10.13 3.68
CA ASN A 27 -4.33 -11.21 4.60
C ASN A 27 -4.90 -12.43 3.87
N SER A 28 -5.47 -12.23 2.69
CA SER A 28 -5.97 -13.31 1.86
C SER A 28 -4.85 -14.14 1.22
N GLY A 29 -3.60 -13.67 1.29
CA GLY A 29 -2.46 -14.31 0.65
C GLY A 29 -2.08 -13.74 -0.70
N GLN A 30 -2.89 -12.82 -1.22
CA GLN A 30 -2.61 -12.17 -2.51
C GLN A 30 -1.57 -11.08 -2.34
N THR A 31 -0.64 -11.01 -3.29
CA THR A 31 0.38 -9.96 -3.31
C THR A 31 0.02 -8.95 -4.38
N ILE A 32 0.06 -7.66 -4.01
CA ILE A 32 -0.21 -6.58 -4.96
C ILE A 32 0.86 -5.49 -4.81
N ALA A 33 1.07 -4.74 -5.89
CA ALA A 33 1.98 -3.60 -5.89
C ALA A 33 1.16 -2.32 -6.09
N ILE A 34 1.45 -1.33 -5.28
CA ILE A 34 0.73 -0.05 -5.30
C ILE A 34 1.73 1.07 -5.48
N VAL A 35 1.48 1.94 -6.45
CA VAL A 35 2.29 3.13 -6.68
C VAL A 35 1.47 4.34 -6.22
N GLN A 36 2.02 5.09 -5.30
CA GLN A 36 1.34 6.27 -4.77
C GLN A 36 2.32 7.39 -4.51
N ALA A 37 1.79 8.61 -4.39
CA ALA A 37 2.62 9.77 -4.11
C ALA A 37 3.28 9.62 -2.73
N LEU A 38 4.55 9.97 -2.66
CA LEU A 38 5.28 9.95 -1.39
C LEU A 38 4.92 11.18 -0.57
N SER A 39 4.46 10.94 0.65
CA SER A 39 4.16 12.00 1.59
C SER A 39 5.28 12.11 2.60
N PRO A 40 5.73 13.34 2.95
CA PRO A 40 6.80 13.50 3.94
C PRO A 40 6.45 12.92 5.30
N ASN A 41 5.16 12.82 5.62
CA ASN A 41 4.70 12.33 6.91
C ASN A 41 4.34 10.85 6.90
N GLU A 42 4.47 10.19 5.76
CA GLU A 42 4.14 8.80 5.63
C GLU A 42 5.41 8.00 5.31
N ARG A 43 5.72 7.04 6.15
CA ARG A 43 6.84 6.14 5.92
C ARG A 43 6.34 4.72 6.05
N PHE A 44 6.80 3.87 5.14
CA PHE A 44 6.41 2.48 5.12
C PHE A 44 7.67 1.61 5.18
N SER A 45 7.66 0.63 6.07
CA SER A 45 8.81 -0.26 6.27
C SER A 45 8.41 -1.70 5.99
N VAL A 46 9.36 -2.47 5.49
CA VAL A 46 9.15 -3.90 5.25
C VAL A 46 8.79 -4.58 6.57
N GLY A 47 7.75 -5.40 6.52
CA GLY A 47 7.23 -6.09 7.69
C GLY A 47 6.16 -5.30 8.44
N GLU A 48 5.97 -4.04 8.10
CA GLU A 48 4.96 -3.22 8.74
C GLU A 48 3.56 -3.64 8.29
N ARG A 49 2.62 -3.65 9.24
CA ARG A 49 1.23 -3.94 8.91
C ARG A 49 0.54 -2.65 8.52
N VAL A 50 -0.17 -2.71 7.41
CA VAL A 50 -0.83 -1.55 6.84
C VAL A 50 -2.24 -1.91 6.39
N ARG A 51 -2.97 -0.91 5.95
CA ARG A 51 -4.30 -1.06 5.38
C ARG A 51 -4.24 -0.71 3.91
N VAL A 52 -4.87 -1.53 3.10
CA VAL A 52 -5.04 -1.24 1.68
C VAL A 52 -6.44 -0.70 1.51
N LEU A 53 -6.54 0.53 1.02
CA LEU A 53 -7.81 1.22 0.85
C LEU A 53 -8.21 1.19 -0.61
N TYR A 54 -9.40 0.68 -0.87
CA TYR A 54 -9.96 0.63 -2.22
C TYR A 54 -11.02 1.72 -2.32
N ALA A 55 -10.82 2.66 -3.22
CA ALA A 55 -11.76 3.76 -3.43
C ALA A 55 -11.98 3.95 -4.92
N GLY A 56 -13.01 3.30 -5.45
CA GLY A 56 -13.28 3.33 -6.87
C GLY A 56 -12.13 2.73 -7.66
N GLN A 57 -11.48 3.55 -8.49
CA GLN A 57 -10.35 3.11 -9.30
C GLN A 57 -9.00 3.32 -8.60
N ASN A 58 -9.01 3.90 -7.41
CA ASN A 58 -7.78 4.20 -6.68
C ASN A 58 -7.58 3.20 -5.56
N THR A 59 -6.34 2.73 -5.42
CA THR A 59 -5.94 1.86 -4.34
C THR A 59 -4.76 2.51 -3.64
N ARG A 60 -4.82 2.60 -2.31
CA ARG A 60 -3.78 3.23 -1.51
C ARG A 60 -3.41 2.37 -0.33
N VAL A 61 -2.19 2.58 0.15
CA VAL A 61 -1.70 1.97 1.38
C VAL A 61 -1.69 3.05 2.47
N SER A 62 -2.18 2.69 3.64
CA SER A 62 -2.22 3.59 4.80
C SER A 62 -1.84 2.81 6.05
N HIS A 63 -1.37 3.55 7.04
CA HIS A 63 -1.04 2.95 8.34
C HIS A 63 -2.24 2.46 9.11
#